data_37fb5ae5392236e6c8463c35c41af865
#
_entry.id   37fb5ae5392236e6c8463c35c41af865
#
_cell.length_a   1.000
_cell.length_b   1.000
_cell.length_c   1.000
_cell.angle_alpha   90.00
_cell.angle_beta   90.00
_cell.angle_gamma   90.00
#
_symmetry.space_group_name_H-M   'P 1'
#
loop_
_entity.id
_entity.type
_entity.pdbx_description
1 polymer ?
#
loop_
_entity_poly.entity_id
_entity_poly.type
_entity_poly.pdbx_seq_one_letter_code
_entity_poly.pdbx_strand_id
1 'polypeptide(L)'
;PDTGGFISGLFAPDHSQLKELQRTQKQKKKQQVKSASHNSPVPAGVAPGTLITHSNISVSSVYKGIDRVVKYDFTHRDVPEAFDGFRIAFISDLHYKSLFKEKDLDGLVRLLIAQQADVLLMGGDYQEGCEYVPELVAALAKVKTPMGTYGVMGNNDYERCHEDIIREMKRYGMHVLEHKVC
;
A
#
# COMPACT_ATOMS: atom_id res chain seq x y z
N PRO A 1 0.54 -11.05 33.91
CA PRO A 1 -0.11 -10.28 32.90
C PRO A 1 0.55 -10.56 31.58
N ASP A 2 -0.18 -11.38 30.81
CA ASP A 2 0.20 -11.85 29.48
C ASP A 2 0.04 -10.72 28.47
N THR A 3 1.15 -10.21 27.96
CA THR A 3 1.17 -9.26 26.84
C THR A 3 1.59 -9.93 25.52
N GLY A 4 1.65 -11.26 25.48
CA GLY A 4 2.16 -12.03 24.32
C GLY A 4 1.14 -12.41 23.25
N GLY A 5 -0.15 -12.15 23.44
CA GLY A 5 -1.21 -12.70 22.57
C GLY A 5 -1.68 -11.84 21.41
N PHE A 6 -1.25 -10.56 21.31
CA PHE A 6 -1.85 -9.61 20.35
C PHE A 6 -1.06 -9.36 19.08
N ILE A 7 0.18 -9.83 18.99
CA ILE A 7 1.08 -9.54 17.86
C ILE A 7 0.90 -10.54 16.71
N SER A 8 0.48 -11.77 16.98
CA SER A 8 0.34 -12.81 15.95
C SER A 8 -0.90 -12.67 15.06
N GLY A 9 -1.91 -11.93 15.48
CA GLY A 9 -3.17 -11.80 14.74
C GLY A 9 -3.20 -10.75 13.64
N LEU A 10 -2.27 -9.79 13.64
CA LEU A 10 -2.29 -8.66 12.70
C LEU A 10 -1.40 -8.86 11.46
N PHE A 11 -0.40 -9.73 11.56
CA PHE A 11 0.54 -10.02 10.46
C PHE A 11 0.57 -11.48 10.00
N ALA A 12 0.06 -12.42 10.77
CA ALA A 12 -0.17 -13.76 10.28
C ALA A 12 -1.61 -13.86 9.80
N PRO A 13 -1.86 -13.92 8.47
CA PRO A 13 -3.20 -14.22 7.98
C PRO A 13 -3.66 -15.55 8.57
N ASP A 14 -4.93 -15.64 8.96
CA ASP A 14 -5.47 -16.90 9.40
C ASP A 14 -5.39 -17.96 8.27
N HIS A 15 -5.59 -19.23 8.62
CA HIS A 15 -5.40 -20.33 7.66
C HIS A 15 -6.31 -20.22 6.42
N SER A 16 -7.46 -19.57 6.53
CA SER A 16 -8.40 -19.34 5.41
C SER A 16 -7.89 -18.23 4.49
N GLN A 17 -7.39 -17.14 5.05
CA GLN A 17 -6.78 -16.03 4.32
C GLN A 17 -5.50 -16.47 3.60
N LEU A 18 -4.68 -17.32 4.23
CA LEU A 18 -3.49 -17.92 3.59
C LEU A 18 -3.85 -18.77 2.36
N LYS A 19 -4.91 -19.58 2.44
CA LYS A 19 -5.38 -20.39 1.30
C LYS A 19 -5.91 -19.52 0.17
N GLU A 20 -6.59 -18.44 0.48
CA GLU A 20 -7.12 -17.51 -0.51
C GLU A 20 -6.00 -16.71 -1.19
N LEU A 21 -5.01 -16.25 -0.41
CA LEU A 21 -3.78 -15.64 -0.92
C LEU A 21 -3.03 -16.59 -1.88
N GLN A 22 -2.86 -17.85 -1.51
CA GLN A 22 -2.19 -18.84 -2.36
C GLN A 22 -2.94 -19.10 -3.67
N ARG A 23 -4.29 -19.14 -3.64
CA ARG A 23 -5.11 -19.26 -4.86
C ARG A 23 -4.97 -18.05 -5.77
N THR A 24 -5.02 -16.86 -5.20
CA THR A 24 -4.88 -15.59 -5.91
C THR A 24 -3.48 -15.45 -6.52
N GLN A 25 -2.43 -15.82 -5.79
CA GLN A 25 -1.05 -15.81 -6.27
C GLN A 25 -0.83 -16.80 -7.43
N LYS A 26 -1.43 -17.99 -7.37
CA LYS A 26 -1.36 -18.98 -8.44
C LYS A 26 -2.01 -18.51 -9.74
N GLN A 27 -3.07 -17.69 -9.64
CA GLN A 27 -3.69 -17.04 -10.78
C GLN A 27 -2.84 -15.88 -11.33
N LYS A 28 -2.24 -15.08 -10.44
CA LYS A 28 -1.35 -13.96 -10.80
C LYS A 28 -0.08 -14.44 -11.54
N LYS A 29 0.54 -15.56 -11.12
CA LYS A 29 1.71 -16.18 -11.81
C LYS A 29 1.42 -16.53 -13.27
N LYS A 30 0.17 -16.85 -13.63
CA LYS A 30 -0.21 -17.15 -15.03
C LYS A 30 -0.31 -15.92 -15.93
N GLN A 31 -0.33 -14.70 -15.36
CA GLN A 31 -0.51 -13.44 -16.10
C GLN A 31 0.76 -12.59 -16.22
N GLN A 32 1.91 -13.04 -15.67
CA GLN A 32 3.15 -12.26 -15.73
C GLN A 32 3.73 -12.22 -17.15
N VAL A 33 3.57 -11.10 -17.82
CA VAL A 33 4.30 -10.71 -19.02
C VAL A 33 5.72 -10.34 -18.62
N LYS A 34 6.71 -10.89 -19.31
CA LYS A 34 8.14 -10.62 -19.10
C LYS A 34 8.43 -9.12 -19.27
N SER A 35 8.73 -8.43 -18.18
CA SER A 35 9.33 -7.10 -18.21
C SER A 35 10.84 -7.20 -18.04
N ALA A 36 11.59 -6.42 -18.80
CA ALA A 36 13.04 -6.36 -18.69
C ALA A 36 13.42 -5.79 -17.31
N SER A 37 14.18 -6.54 -16.52
CA SER A 37 14.65 -6.14 -15.20
C SER A 37 16.00 -5.41 -15.32
N HIS A 38 16.11 -4.24 -14.66
CA HIS A 38 17.41 -3.59 -14.42
C HIS A 38 17.83 -3.92 -12.99
N ASN A 39 19.02 -4.48 -12.82
CA ASN A 39 19.63 -4.70 -11.50
C ASN A 39 20.15 -3.37 -10.97
N SER A 40 19.58 -2.88 -9.87
CA SER A 40 20.08 -1.73 -9.13
C SER A 40 20.94 -2.17 -7.95
N PRO A 41 21.93 -1.36 -7.52
CA PRO A 41 22.70 -1.67 -6.33
C PRO A 41 21.75 -1.76 -5.10
N VAL A 42 21.97 -2.78 -4.28
CA VAL A 42 21.19 -3.01 -3.05
C VAL A 42 21.44 -1.83 -2.10
N PRO A 43 20.40 -1.16 -1.55
CA PRO A 43 20.56 -0.06 -0.62
C PRO A 43 21.34 -0.47 0.63
N ALA A 44 22.07 0.48 1.24
CA ALA A 44 22.78 0.22 2.50
C ALA A 44 21.78 -0.18 3.60
N GLY A 45 22.11 -1.23 4.37
CA GLY A 45 21.24 -1.77 5.43
C GLY A 45 20.37 -2.96 5.02
N VAL A 46 20.41 -3.38 3.79
CA VAL A 46 19.70 -4.59 3.34
C VAL A 46 20.48 -5.85 3.68
N ALA A 47 19.80 -6.89 4.15
CA ALA A 47 20.42 -8.14 4.56
C ALA A 47 21.19 -8.81 3.41
N PRO A 48 22.34 -9.46 3.69
CA PRO A 48 23.10 -10.18 2.68
C PRO A 48 22.27 -11.24 1.96
N GLY A 49 22.39 -11.29 0.62
CA GLY A 49 21.62 -12.22 -0.19
C GLY A 49 20.26 -11.68 -0.66
N THR A 50 19.92 -10.42 -0.33
CA THR A 50 18.75 -9.77 -0.87
C THR A 50 19.01 -9.34 -2.32
N LEU A 51 18.07 -9.67 -3.20
CA LEU A 51 18.01 -9.15 -4.56
C LEU A 51 16.81 -8.18 -4.66
N ILE A 52 17.09 -6.95 -5.05
CA ILE A 52 16.07 -5.95 -5.36
C ILE A 52 16.23 -5.54 -6.82
N THR A 53 15.18 -5.73 -7.60
CA THR A 53 15.09 -5.18 -8.95
C THR A 53 13.98 -4.15 -8.99
N HIS A 54 14.08 -3.14 -9.84
CA HIS A 54 13.01 -2.18 -10.01
C HIS A 54 12.73 -1.88 -11.48
N SER A 55 11.49 -1.47 -11.75
CA SER A 55 11.07 -1.00 -13.06
C SER A 55 10.21 0.25 -12.93
N ASN A 56 10.41 1.19 -13.86
CA ASN A 56 9.58 2.39 -13.98
C ASN A 56 8.63 2.21 -15.17
N ILE A 57 7.33 2.29 -14.91
CA ILE A 57 6.30 2.15 -15.93
C ILE A 57 5.59 3.48 -16.06
N SER A 58 5.71 4.13 -17.23
CA SER A 58 4.95 5.35 -17.53
C SER A 58 3.48 5.00 -17.67
N VAL A 59 2.62 5.76 -16.99
CA VAL A 59 1.17 5.51 -16.95
C VAL A 59 0.36 6.78 -17.24
N SER A 60 0.99 7.92 -17.50
CA SER A 60 0.36 9.21 -17.70
C SER A 60 -0.66 9.25 -18.83
N SER A 61 -0.49 8.41 -19.85
CA SER A 61 -1.46 8.26 -20.96
C SER A 61 -2.76 7.57 -20.55
N VAL A 62 -2.77 6.81 -19.46
CA VAL A 62 -3.91 6.00 -19.01
C VAL A 62 -4.52 6.56 -17.73
N TYR A 63 -3.68 6.99 -16.79
CA TYR A 63 -4.08 7.49 -15.48
C TYR A 63 -3.70 8.94 -15.32
N LYS A 64 -4.71 9.82 -15.42
CA LYS A 64 -4.51 11.26 -15.32
C LYS A 64 -3.93 11.64 -13.95
N GLY A 65 -2.94 12.53 -13.94
CA GLY A 65 -2.26 12.99 -12.73
C GLY A 65 -1.20 12.04 -12.18
N ILE A 66 -1.03 10.86 -12.79
CA ILE A 66 -0.01 9.89 -12.40
C ILE A 66 0.98 9.71 -13.55
N ASP A 67 2.23 10.04 -13.32
CA ASP A 67 3.26 9.96 -14.36
C ASP A 67 3.78 8.54 -14.53
N ARG A 68 4.03 7.86 -13.42
CA ARG A 68 4.67 6.55 -13.42
C ARG A 68 4.31 5.71 -12.19
N VAL A 69 4.42 4.42 -12.35
CA VAL A 69 4.48 3.44 -11.26
C VAL A 69 5.89 2.92 -11.14
N VAL A 70 6.44 2.93 -9.95
CA VAL A 70 7.70 2.25 -9.66
C VAL A 70 7.37 0.89 -9.03
N LYS A 71 7.84 -0.18 -9.65
CA LYS A 71 7.70 -1.53 -9.11
C LYS A 71 9.06 -1.99 -8.60
N TYR A 72 9.05 -2.55 -7.42
CA TYR A 72 10.20 -3.22 -6.82
C TYR A 72 9.88 -4.70 -6.68
N ASP A 73 10.77 -5.54 -7.16
CA ASP A 73 10.74 -6.98 -6.90
C ASP A 73 11.81 -7.29 -5.86
N PHE A 74 11.39 -7.85 -4.74
CA PHE A 74 12.25 -8.16 -3.60
C PHE A 74 12.34 -9.68 -3.44
N THR A 75 13.55 -10.21 -3.41
CA THR A 75 13.79 -11.63 -3.21
C THR A 75 14.82 -11.82 -2.11
N HIS A 76 14.51 -12.66 -1.13
CA HIS A 76 15.44 -13.06 -0.08
C HIS A 76 15.08 -14.46 0.41
N ARG A 77 16.09 -15.27 0.77
CA ARG A 77 15.91 -16.65 1.21
C ARG A 77 15.05 -16.80 2.47
N ASP A 78 15.06 -15.79 3.34
CA ASP A 78 14.33 -15.78 4.62
C ASP A 78 12.87 -15.28 4.45
N VAL A 79 12.46 -14.89 3.24
CA VAL A 79 11.05 -14.58 2.96
C VAL A 79 10.29 -15.89 2.91
N PRO A 80 9.29 -16.10 3.79
CA PRO A 80 8.50 -17.32 3.78
C PRO A 80 7.81 -17.56 2.43
N GLU A 81 7.71 -18.80 2.01
CA GLU A 81 7.07 -19.18 0.74
C GLU A 81 5.63 -18.65 0.62
N ALA A 82 4.93 -18.48 1.75
CA ALA A 82 3.59 -17.92 1.79
C ALA A 82 3.52 -16.49 1.21
N PHE A 83 4.63 -15.75 1.19
CA PHE A 83 4.73 -14.41 0.62
C PHE A 83 5.25 -14.40 -0.82
N ASP A 84 5.47 -15.56 -1.45
CA ASP A 84 5.89 -15.58 -2.84
C ASP A 84 4.81 -14.97 -3.74
N GLY A 85 5.18 -13.89 -4.45
CA GLY A 85 4.27 -13.09 -5.28
C GLY A 85 3.32 -12.17 -4.49
N PHE A 86 3.53 -11.96 -3.19
CA PHE A 86 2.79 -10.99 -2.38
C PHE A 86 3.06 -9.57 -2.88
N ARG A 87 2.00 -8.78 -3.01
CA ARG A 87 2.07 -7.42 -3.57
C ARG A 87 1.68 -6.38 -2.54
N ILE A 88 2.56 -5.41 -2.35
CA ILE A 88 2.31 -4.24 -1.52
C ILE A 88 2.14 -3.04 -2.44
N ALA A 89 1.01 -2.34 -2.35
CA ALA A 89 0.89 -1.00 -2.90
C ALA A 89 1.24 0.02 -1.82
N PHE A 90 2.01 1.03 -2.16
CA PHE A 90 2.38 2.11 -1.25
C PHE A 90 2.07 3.45 -1.89
N ILE A 91 1.44 4.35 -1.13
CA ILE A 91 1.19 5.73 -1.49
C ILE A 91 1.54 6.64 -0.33
N SER A 92 2.04 7.84 -0.60
CA SER A 92 2.38 8.85 0.40
C SER A 92 2.29 10.24 -0.21
N ASP A 93 2.24 11.27 0.62
CA ASP A 93 2.40 12.68 0.23
C ASP A 93 1.42 13.13 -0.87
N LEU A 94 0.16 12.76 -0.74
CA LEU A 94 -0.86 13.13 -1.73
C LEU A 94 -1.14 14.63 -1.73
N HIS A 95 -1.05 15.30 -0.58
CA HIS A 95 -1.37 16.72 -0.42
C HIS A 95 -2.61 17.11 -1.21
N TYR A 96 -3.70 16.35 -0.98
CA TYR A 96 -4.92 16.44 -1.75
C TYR A 96 -5.54 17.83 -1.69
N LYS A 97 -5.98 18.33 -2.85
CA LYS A 97 -6.44 19.69 -3.18
C LYS A 97 -5.33 20.72 -3.34
N SER A 98 -4.09 20.46 -2.95
CA SER A 98 -2.95 21.30 -3.33
C SER A 98 -2.23 20.74 -4.56
N LEU A 99 -1.36 19.77 -4.37
CA LEU A 99 -0.61 19.14 -5.46
C LEU A 99 -1.46 18.16 -6.26
N PHE A 100 -2.29 17.39 -5.58
CA PHE A 100 -3.12 16.33 -6.15
C PHE A 100 -4.59 16.78 -6.24
N LYS A 101 -5.15 16.79 -7.43
CA LYS A 101 -6.51 17.29 -7.69
C LYS A 101 -7.54 16.15 -7.69
N GLU A 102 -8.82 16.49 -7.58
CA GLU A 102 -9.93 15.53 -7.58
C GLU A 102 -9.92 14.58 -8.79
N LYS A 103 -9.70 15.12 -10.00
CA LYS A 103 -9.58 14.31 -11.23
C LYS A 103 -8.38 13.34 -11.21
N ASP A 104 -7.36 13.66 -10.43
CA ASP A 104 -6.15 12.85 -10.29
C ASP A 104 -6.42 11.73 -9.27
N LEU A 105 -7.24 12.00 -8.25
CA LEU A 105 -7.66 11.01 -7.26
C LEU A 105 -8.40 9.83 -7.89
N ASP A 106 -9.29 10.10 -8.84
CA ASP A 106 -9.98 9.05 -9.62
C ASP A 106 -8.97 8.19 -10.42
N GLY A 107 -7.97 8.84 -11.01
CA GLY A 107 -6.88 8.16 -11.71
C GLY A 107 -6.08 7.24 -10.78
N LEU A 108 -5.73 7.75 -9.59
CA LEU A 108 -5.02 6.98 -8.56
C LEU A 108 -5.82 5.76 -8.10
N VAL A 109 -7.08 5.93 -7.77
CA VAL A 109 -7.94 4.82 -7.31
C VAL A 109 -8.01 3.73 -8.38
N ARG A 110 -8.25 4.08 -9.65
CA ARG A 110 -8.28 3.11 -10.75
C ARG A 110 -6.94 2.41 -10.92
N LEU A 111 -5.83 3.15 -10.80
CA LEU A 111 -4.48 2.58 -10.88
C LEU A 111 -4.23 1.58 -9.74
N LEU A 112 -4.56 1.95 -8.50
CA LEU A 112 -4.38 1.09 -7.33
C LEU A 112 -5.19 -0.20 -7.45
N ILE A 113 -6.45 -0.11 -7.90
CA ILE A 113 -7.29 -1.29 -8.17
C ILE A 113 -6.64 -2.19 -9.22
N ALA A 114 -6.10 -1.60 -10.30
CA ALA A 114 -5.44 -2.34 -11.37
C ALA A 114 -4.15 -3.05 -10.92
N GLN A 115 -3.48 -2.58 -9.85
CA GLN A 115 -2.29 -3.27 -9.31
C GLN A 115 -2.62 -4.61 -8.64
N GLN A 116 -3.87 -4.83 -8.22
CA GLN A 116 -4.28 -6.06 -7.52
C GLN A 116 -3.36 -6.37 -6.34
N ALA A 117 -3.06 -5.36 -5.53
CA ALA A 117 -2.22 -5.52 -4.35
C ALA A 117 -2.91 -6.36 -3.28
N ASP A 118 -2.13 -7.05 -2.47
CA ASP A 118 -2.63 -7.82 -1.34
C ASP A 118 -2.85 -6.93 -0.11
N VAL A 119 -2.08 -5.83 -0.01
CA VAL A 119 -2.21 -4.81 1.03
C VAL A 119 -1.97 -3.43 0.43
N LEU A 120 -2.67 -2.41 0.93
CA LEU A 120 -2.40 -1.00 0.66
C LEU A 120 -1.80 -0.35 1.90
N LEU A 121 -0.62 0.23 1.76
CA LEU A 121 0.04 1.02 2.78
C LEU A 121 0.00 2.50 2.41
N MET A 122 -0.32 3.36 3.37
CA MET A 122 -0.45 4.79 3.21
C MET A 122 0.50 5.52 4.17
N GLY A 123 1.43 6.30 3.63
CA GLY A 123 2.58 6.87 4.33
C GLY A 123 2.35 8.25 4.96
N GLY A 124 1.13 8.78 4.94
CA GLY A 124 0.82 10.09 5.53
C GLY A 124 0.83 11.23 4.52
N ASP A 125 0.66 12.45 5.05
CA ASP A 125 0.55 13.71 4.32
C ASP A 125 -0.56 13.67 3.25
N TYR A 126 -1.77 13.34 3.72
CA TYR A 126 -2.88 12.98 2.85
C TYR A 126 -3.54 14.18 2.16
N GLN A 127 -3.68 15.32 2.89
CA GLN A 127 -4.56 16.41 2.48
C GLN A 127 -4.05 17.79 2.92
N GLU A 128 -4.65 18.87 2.34
CA GLU A 128 -4.34 20.27 2.67
C GLU A 128 -5.52 21.02 3.30
N GLY A 129 -6.57 20.31 3.75
CA GLY A 129 -7.72 20.86 4.45
C GLY A 129 -8.62 19.78 5.03
N CYS A 130 -9.08 19.94 6.26
CA CYS A 130 -9.83 18.91 6.97
C CYS A 130 -11.19 18.62 6.32
N GLU A 131 -11.76 19.59 5.63
CA GLU A 131 -12.99 19.46 4.85
C GLU A 131 -12.87 18.45 3.70
N TYR A 132 -11.66 18.14 3.24
CA TYR A 132 -11.42 17.21 2.14
C TYR A 132 -11.17 15.77 2.60
N VAL A 133 -10.96 15.55 3.91
CA VAL A 133 -10.68 14.23 4.47
C VAL A 133 -11.78 13.21 4.14
N PRO A 134 -13.09 13.52 4.29
CA PRO A 134 -14.15 12.55 3.98
C PRO A 134 -14.16 12.12 2.52
N GLU A 135 -13.97 13.07 1.60
CA GLU A 135 -13.92 12.80 0.16
C GLU A 135 -12.74 11.90 -0.22
N LEU A 136 -11.54 12.25 0.27
CA LEU A 136 -10.31 11.53 0.01
C LEU A 136 -10.38 10.09 0.53
N VAL A 137 -10.75 9.93 1.80
CA VAL A 137 -10.82 8.61 2.44
C VAL A 137 -11.89 7.74 1.79
N ALA A 138 -13.06 8.31 1.47
CA ALA A 138 -14.12 7.59 0.75
C ALA A 138 -13.66 7.12 -0.65
N ALA A 139 -12.86 7.92 -1.35
CA ALA A 139 -12.31 7.52 -2.64
C ALA A 139 -11.29 6.38 -2.50
N LEU A 140 -10.34 6.49 -1.56
CA LEU A 140 -9.34 5.46 -1.30
C LEU A 140 -9.98 4.16 -0.78
N ALA A 141 -11.09 4.23 -0.07
CA ALA A 141 -11.84 3.09 0.41
C ALA A 141 -12.43 2.20 -0.68
N LYS A 142 -12.49 2.68 -1.93
CA LYS A 142 -12.86 1.87 -3.10
C LYS A 142 -11.80 0.83 -3.45
N VAL A 143 -10.54 1.05 -3.03
CA VAL A 143 -9.44 0.10 -3.22
C VAL A 143 -9.58 -1.01 -2.19
N LYS A 144 -10.01 -2.18 -2.63
CA LYS A 144 -10.16 -3.36 -1.78
C LYS A 144 -8.96 -4.27 -1.94
N THR A 145 -8.32 -4.57 -0.83
CA THR A 145 -7.17 -5.48 -0.77
C THR A 145 -7.46 -6.61 0.22
N PRO A 146 -7.01 -7.84 -0.03
CA PRO A 146 -7.26 -8.99 0.85
C PRO A 146 -6.81 -8.78 2.29
N MET A 147 -5.68 -8.09 2.48
CA MET A 147 -5.10 -7.82 3.81
C MET A 147 -5.49 -6.44 4.36
N GLY A 148 -6.34 -5.70 3.66
CA GLY A 148 -6.81 -4.38 4.11
C GLY A 148 -5.86 -3.23 3.78
N THR A 149 -6.21 -2.07 4.33
CA THR A 149 -5.48 -0.81 4.15
C THR A 149 -4.96 -0.34 5.50
N TYR A 150 -3.69 0.01 5.55
CA TYR A 150 -3.00 0.50 6.74
C TYR A 150 -2.39 1.87 6.46
N GLY A 151 -2.55 2.80 7.39
CA GLY A 151 -2.02 4.15 7.25
C GLY A 151 -1.30 4.63 8.50
N VAL A 152 -0.26 5.41 8.28
CA VAL A 152 0.39 6.22 9.30
C VAL A 152 0.06 7.69 9.05
N MET A 153 0.30 8.56 10.03
CA MET A 153 0.12 10.01 9.89
C MET A 153 1.44 10.66 9.53
N GLY A 154 1.40 11.59 8.58
CA GLY A 154 2.49 12.51 8.30
C GLY A 154 2.44 13.73 9.22
N ASN A 155 3.43 14.61 9.13
CA ASN A 155 3.47 15.82 9.96
C ASN A 155 2.31 16.78 9.65
N ASN A 156 1.92 16.90 8.40
CA ASN A 156 0.79 17.75 8.00
C ASN A 156 -0.54 17.25 8.57
N ASP A 157 -0.71 15.93 8.65
CA ASP A 157 -1.90 15.30 9.21
C ASP A 157 -2.02 15.55 10.73
N TYR A 158 -0.89 15.44 11.46
CA TYR A 158 -0.84 15.72 12.90
C TYR A 158 -1.14 17.19 13.23
N GLU A 159 -0.63 18.12 12.41
CA GLU A 159 -0.78 19.55 12.67
C GLU A 159 -2.22 20.03 12.53
N ARG A 160 -3.04 19.39 11.70
CA ARG A 160 -4.34 19.95 11.32
C ARG A 160 -5.52 19.00 11.48
N CYS A 161 -5.49 17.81 10.93
CA CYS A 161 -6.69 17.02 10.70
C CYS A 161 -6.63 15.62 11.31
N HIS A 162 -5.77 15.42 12.28
CA HIS A 162 -5.47 14.13 12.90
C HIS A 162 -6.73 13.32 13.27
N GLU A 163 -7.59 13.88 14.10
CA GLU A 163 -8.81 13.20 14.56
C GLU A 163 -9.81 12.92 13.43
N ASP A 164 -9.91 13.82 12.45
CA ASP A 164 -10.80 13.67 11.32
C ASP A 164 -10.35 12.51 10.42
N ILE A 165 -9.04 12.41 10.17
CA ILE A 165 -8.44 11.34 9.38
C ILE A 165 -8.66 9.99 10.06
N ILE A 166 -8.35 9.89 11.37
CA ILE A 166 -8.56 8.67 12.14
C ILE A 166 -10.02 8.23 12.09
N ARG A 167 -10.95 9.17 12.32
CA ARG A 167 -12.38 8.89 12.32
C ARG A 167 -12.83 8.35 10.96
N GLU A 168 -12.47 9.03 9.87
CA GLU A 168 -12.89 8.61 8.53
C GLU A 168 -12.23 7.30 8.12
N MET A 169 -10.93 7.09 8.38
CA MET A 169 -10.25 5.83 8.09
C MET A 169 -10.92 4.66 8.83
N LYS A 170 -11.20 4.81 10.12
CA LYS A 170 -11.92 3.79 10.90
C LYS A 170 -13.31 3.51 10.37
N ARG A 171 -14.05 4.55 9.93
CA ARG A 171 -15.39 4.42 9.34
C ARG A 171 -15.40 3.48 8.12
N TYR A 172 -14.33 3.48 7.34
CA TYR A 172 -14.18 2.62 6.16
C TYR A 172 -13.40 1.33 6.42
N GLY A 173 -13.12 1.01 7.69
CA GLY A 173 -12.41 -0.21 8.08
C GLY A 173 -10.92 -0.20 7.75
N MET A 174 -10.34 0.97 7.58
CA MET A 174 -8.90 1.12 7.42
C MET A 174 -8.22 1.16 8.80
N HIS A 175 -7.01 0.62 8.88
CA HIS A 175 -6.22 0.54 10.10
C HIS A 175 -5.27 1.73 10.19
N VAL A 176 -5.37 2.48 11.29
CA VAL A 176 -4.41 3.55 11.59
C VAL A 176 -3.37 3.04 12.57
N LEU A 177 -2.10 3.14 12.18
CA LEU A 177 -0.96 2.70 12.98
C LEU A 177 -0.36 3.90 13.70
N GLU A 178 -0.79 4.12 14.95
CA GLU A 178 -0.25 5.15 15.82
C GLU A 178 0.33 4.51 17.07
N HIS A 179 1.61 4.75 17.33
CA HIS A 179 2.32 4.28 18.53
C HIS A 179 2.09 2.79 18.84
N LYS A 180 1.75 2.02 17.82
CA LYS A 180 1.51 0.58 17.91
C LYS A 180 2.56 -0.12 17.08
N VAL A 181 3.30 -0.99 17.72
CA VAL A 181 4.07 -2.00 17.01
C VAL A 181 3.09 -3.11 16.62
N CYS A 182 3.04 -3.40 15.34
CA CYS A 182 2.25 -4.51 14.82
C CYS A 182 3.06 -5.81 14.89
#